data_ee5f1a59e345a00554a8c376509cbf1e
#
_entry.id   ee5f1a59e345a00554a8c376509cbf1e
#
_cell.length_a   1.000
_cell.length_b   1.000
_cell.length_c   1.000
_cell.angle_alpha   90.00
_cell.angle_beta   90.00
_cell.angle_gamma   90.00
#
_symmetry.space_group_name_H-M   'P 1'
#
loop_
_entity.id
_entity.type
_entity.pdbx_description
1 polymer ?
#
loop_
_entity_poly.entity_id
_entity_poly.type
_entity_poly.pdbx_seq_one_letter_code
_entity_poly.pdbx_strand_id
1 'polypeptide(L)'
;MSSEKKELFRIAQVAKACSLSRSTILRMEESGLLTPAYTDPGSGRRYYDNHNVSHIMVIENLKYMGLDKEEILEYFESGGNAKKMLAPFEKKLSMLQRGVEEMSLRAGIRENLSVDIMQLPELTCCVRTHHGMTVAEKYDAMYDFYHECVSKGYTLGKEPLFTINERTDYLEGRLNKDPYTFHVCIPVVSSKAPADAVIFPACSALSVLYFGNYSDIDNAWLTLGREARERNLKPAGYPRVLGIVAPYTGREIDPELYCSRLVLPITEQD
;
A
#
# COMPACT_ATOMS: atom_id res chain seq x y z
N MET A 1 8.97 -14.87 -52.90
CA MET A 1 9.03 -14.48 -51.47
C MET A 1 10.46 -14.06 -51.21
N SER A 2 10.70 -12.76 -51.16
CA SER A 2 12.05 -12.17 -50.95
C SER A 2 12.49 -12.47 -49.54
N SER A 3 13.62 -13.19 -49.40
CA SER A 3 14.31 -13.36 -48.13
C SER A 3 14.87 -12.01 -47.71
N GLU A 4 14.10 -11.25 -46.90
CA GLU A 4 14.63 -10.07 -46.24
C GLU A 4 15.81 -10.51 -45.37
N LYS A 5 17.01 -10.09 -45.75
CA LYS A 5 18.18 -10.21 -44.88
C LYS A 5 17.85 -9.46 -43.60
N LYS A 6 17.51 -10.17 -42.53
CA LYS A 6 17.34 -9.57 -41.19
C LYS A 6 18.66 -8.85 -40.87
N GLU A 7 18.58 -7.54 -40.80
CA GLU A 7 19.72 -6.72 -40.40
C GLU A 7 19.96 -6.93 -38.91
N LEU A 8 21.12 -7.48 -38.56
CA LEU A 8 21.47 -7.80 -37.18
C LEU A 8 22.42 -6.75 -36.60
N PHE A 9 22.10 -6.27 -35.40
CA PHE A 9 22.86 -5.25 -34.69
C PHE A 9 23.69 -5.88 -33.57
N ARG A 10 24.85 -5.30 -33.29
CA ARG A 10 25.60 -5.61 -32.07
C ARG A 10 25.03 -4.87 -30.87
N ILE A 11 25.23 -5.37 -29.68
CA ILE A 11 24.76 -4.77 -28.42
C ILE A 11 25.13 -3.29 -28.29
N ALA A 12 26.30 -2.87 -28.82
CA ALA A 12 26.73 -1.46 -28.80
C ALA A 12 25.82 -0.54 -29.63
N GLN A 13 25.33 -1.04 -30.76
CA GLN A 13 24.44 -0.31 -31.66
C GLN A 13 23.06 -0.17 -31.02
N VAL A 14 22.52 -1.27 -30.46
CA VAL A 14 21.26 -1.28 -29.76
C VAL A 14 21.30 -0.39 -28.51
N ALA A 15 22.35 -0.48 -27.72
CA ALA A 15 22.56 0.36 -26.54
C ALA A 15 22.53 1.86 -26.88
N LYS A 16 23.21 2.23 -27.99
CA LYS A 16 23.19 3.61 -28.49
C LYS A 16 21.82 4.02 -29.00
N ALA A 17 21.14 3.15 -29.77
CA ALA A 17 19.82 3.43 -30.33
C ALA A 17 18.74 3.62 -29.26
N CYS A 18 18.78 2.82 -28.20
CA CYS A 18 17.84 2.88 -27.09
C CYS A 18 18.26 3.83 -25.95
N SER A 19 19.41 4.52 -26.09
CA SER A 19 19.98 5.37 -25.01
C SER A 19 20.21 4.63 -23.70
N LEU A 20 20.60 3.35 -23.78
CA LEU A 20 20.83 2.47 -22.63
C LEU A 20 22.31 2.07 -22.51
N SER A 21 22.71 1.61 -21.34
CA SER A 21 24.00 0.94 -21.16
C SER A 21 23.93 -0.52 -21.66
N ARG A 22 25.09 -1.05 -22.12
CA ARG A 22 25.18 -2.47 -22.45
C ARG A 22 24.81 -3.38 -21.29
N SER A 23 25.19 -3.00 -20.07
CA SER A 23 24.85 -3.75 -18.85
C SER A 23 23.34 -3.78 -18.58
N THR A 24 22.60 -2.74 -18.97
CA THR A 24 21.14 -2.71 -18.86
C THR A 24 20.51 -3.75 -19.79
N ILE A 25 20.97 -3.84 -21.04
CA ILE A 25 20.48 -4.83 -22.01
C ILE A 25 20.80 -6.25 -21.55
N LEU A 26 22.01 -6.49 -21.04
CA LEU A 26 22.40 -7.79 -20.49
C LEU A 26 21.53 -8.20 -19.30
N ARG A 27 21.22 -7.26 -18.38
CA ARG A 27 20.28 -7.53 -17.27
C ARG A 27 18.86 -7.85 -17.75
N MET A 28 18.40 -7.24 -18.85
CA MET A 28 17.10 -7.61 -19.45
C MET A 28 17.14 -9.07 -19.96
N GLU A 29 18.22 -9.51 -20.54
CA GLU A 29 18.39 -10.91 -20.96
C GLU A 29 18.45 -11.86 -19.77
N GLU A 30 19.28 -11.54 -18.78
CA GLU A 30 19.43 -12.34 -17.55
C GLU A 30 18.10 -12.46 -16.77
N SER A 31 17.27 -11.44 -16.84
CA SER A 31 15.96 -11.42 -16.22
C SER A 31 14.85 -12.08 -17.05
N GLY A 32 15.14 -12.53 -18.27
CA GLY A 32 14.17 -13.14 -19.17
C GLY A 32 13.25 -12.15 -19.90
N LEU A 33 13.45 -10.83 -19.72
CA LEU A 33 12.68 -9.79 -20.39
C LEU A 33 13.05 -9.64 -21.88
N LEU A 34 14.25 -10.06 -22.29
CA LEU A 34 14.74 -9.93 -23.65
C LEU A 34 15.45 -11.22 -24.07
N THR A 35 15.20 -11.64 -25.30
CA THR A 35 15.94 -12.74 -25.93
C THR A 35 16.60 -12.20 -27.21
N PRO A 36 17.93 -12.30 -27.37
CA PRO A 36 18.61 -11.84 -28.60
C PRO A 36 18.09 -12.61 -29.80
N ALA A 37 18.01 -11.93 -30.96
CA ALA A 37 17.54 -12.53 -32.20
C ALA A 37 18.45 -13.67 -32.68
N TYR A 38 19.76 -13.58 -32.36
CA TYR A 38 20.72 -14.62 -32.66
C TYR A 38 21.90 -14.60 -31.69
N THR A 39 22.32 -15.78 -31.26
CA THR A 39 23.57 -15.95 -30.51
C THR A 39 24.50 -16.87 -31.32
N ASP A 40 25.69 -16.40 -31.61
CA ASP A 40 26.70 -17.18 -32.35
C ASP A 40 27.20 -18.35 -31.50
N PRO A 41 26.98 -19.60 -31.91
CA PRO A 41 27.38 -20.75 -31.13
C PRO A 41 28.89 -20.88 -30.90
N GLY A 42 29.70 -20.38 -31.82
CA GLY A 42 31.17 -20.47 -31.77
C GLY A 42 31.81 -19.45 -30.82
N SER A 43 31.30 -18.23 -30.81
CA SER A 43 31.88 -17.12 -30.02
C SER A 43 31.03 -16.65 -28.86
N GLY A 44 29.78 -17.14 -28.72
CA GLY A 44 28.82 -16.69 -27.73
C GLY A 44 28.34 -15.22 -27.96
N ARG A 45 28.67 -14.62 -29.11
CA ARG A 45 28.29 -13.24 -29.40
C ARG A 45 26.80 -13.14 -29.69
N ARG A 46 26.15 -12.13 -29.10
CA ARG A 46 24.71 -11.85 -29.23
C ARG A 46 24.47 -10.78 -30.29
N TYR A 47 23.42 -11.01 -31.08
CA TYR A 47 22.96 -10.11 -32.12
C TYR A 47 21.46 -9.87 -31.98
N TYR A 48 21.03 -8.67 -32.33
CA TYR A 48 19.68 -8.16 -32.14
C TYR A 48 19.10 -7.69 -33.46
N ASP A 49 17.83 -7.75 -33.64
CA ASP A 49 17.11 -7.23 -34.79
C ASP A 49 16.20 -6.03 -34.39
N ASN A 50 15.46 -5.49 -35.36
CA ASN A 50 14.53 -4.39 -35.15
C ASN A 50 13.43 -4.73 -34.13
N HIS A 51 12.99 -6.02 -34.04
CA HIS A 51 12.01 -6.45 -33.05
C HIS A 51 12.59 -6.35 -31.65
N ASN A 52 13.84 -6.73 -31.45
CA ASN A 52 14.51 -6.55 -30.16
C ASN A 52 14.59 -5.08 -29.75
N VAL A 53 14.89 -4.18 -30.68
CA VAL A 53 14.93 -2.73 -30.40
C VAL A 53 13.55 -2.24 -29.96
N SER A 54 12.50 -2.58 -30.72
CA SER A 54 11.12 -2.22 -30.37
C SER A 54 10.71 -2.81 -29.02
N HIS A 55 11.07 -4.06 -28.76
CA HIS A 55 10.76 -4.75 -27.50
C HIS A 55 11.43 -4.05 -26.29
N ILE A 56 12.71 -3.68 -26.42
CA ILE A 56 13.44 -2.90 -25.39
C ILE A 56 12.73 -1.57 -25.13
N MET A 57 12.30 -0.85 -26.16
CA MET A 57 11.58 0.43 -25.96
C MET A 57 10.26 0.24 -25.22
N VAL A 58 9.52 -0.84 -25.48
CA VAL A 58 8.30 -1.17 -24.73
C VAL A 58 8.63 -1.49 -23.28
N ILE A 59 9.66 -2.31 -23.02
CA ILE A 59 10.11 -2.61 -21.64
C ILE A 59 10.43 -1.32 -20.87
N GLU A 60 11.22 -0.42 -21.47
CA GLU A 60 11.59 0.84 -20.82
C GLU A 60 10.38 1.74 -20.57
N ASN A 61 9.43 1.81 -21.50
CA ASN A 61 8.17 2.53 -21.27
C ASN A 61 7.36 1.95 -20.10
N LEU A 62 7.21 0.63 -20.03
CA LEU A 62 6.47 -0.02 -18.96
C LEU A 62 7.16 0.19 -17.61
N LYS A 63 8.51 0.13 -17.57
CA LYS A 63 9.29 0.50 -16.37
C LYS A 63 9.10 1.96 -15.97
N TYR A 64 9.12 2.87 -16.94
CA TYR A 64 8.88 4.30 -16.68
C TYR A 64 7.49 4.55 -16.10
N MET A 65 6.49 3.78 -16.52
CA MET A 65 5.15 3.78 -15.94
C MET A 65 5.08 3.10 -14.55
N GLY A 66 6.20 2.57 -14.04
CA GLY A 66 6.30 1.99 -12.71
C GLY A 66 5.95 0.51 -12.61
N LEU A 67 5.84 -0.23 -13.73
CA LEU A 67 5.69 -1.68 -13.67
C LEU A 67 6.98 -2.36 -13.23
N ASP A 68 6.85 -3.38 -12.40
CA ASP A 68 7.96 -4.24 -12.03
C ASP A 68 8.25 -5.30 -13.09
N LYS A 69 9.27 -6.10 -12.85
CA LYS A 69 9.72 -7.14 -13.78
C LYS A 69 8.63 -8.17 -14.04
N GLU A 70 7.97 -8.63 -13.00
CA GLU A 70 6.95 -9.67 -13.03
C GLU A 70 5.72 -9.19 -13.82
N GLU A 71 5.29 -7.96 -13.59
CA GLU A 71 4.18 -7.33 -14.33
C GLU A 71 4.51 -7.14 -15.82
N ILE A 72 5.76 -6.81 -16.15
CA ILE A 72 6.22 -6.69 -17.55
C ILE A 72 6.26 -8.05 -18.25
N LEU A 73 6.73 -9.10 -17.55
CA LEU A 73 6.69 -10.47 -18.08
C LEU A 73 5.27 -10.91 -18.37
N GLU A 74 4.35 -10.71 -17.42
CA GLU A 74 2.93 -11.04 -17.60
C GLU A 74 2.29 -10.30 -18.78
N TYR A 75 2.65 -9.03 -18.98
CA TYR A 75 2.20 -8.27 -20.15
C TYR A 75 2.60 -8.95 -21.45
N PHE A 76 3.86 -9.35 -21.61
CA PHE A 76 4.34 -10.01 -22.83
C PHE A 76 3.77 -11.43 -22.98
N GLU A 77 3.70 -12.22 -21.92
CA GLU A 77 3.09 -13.55 -21.92
C GLU A 77 1.60 -13.52 -22.30
N SER A 78 0.90 -12.44 -21.94
CA SER A 78 -0.49 -12.23 -22.34
C SER A 78 -0.68 -11.73 -23.78
N GLY A 79 0.40 -11.65 -24.57
CA GLY A 79 0.36 -11.12 -25.92
C GLY A 79 0.16 -9.61 -26.01
N GLY A 80 0.57 -8.86 -24.99
CA GLY A 80 0.42 -7.40 -24.91
C GLY A 80 -0.99 -6.95 -24.52
N ASN A 81 -1.73 -7.75 -23.74
CA ASN A 81 -3.09 -7.43 -23.32
C ASN A 81 -3.13 -6.28 -22.31
N ALA A 82 -3.30 -5.06 -22.82
CA ALA A 82 -3.36 -3.85 -22.00
C ALA A 82 -4.47 -3.87 -20.91
N LYS A 83 -5.58 -4.62 -21.11
CA LYS A 83 -6.64 -4.72 -20.08
C LYS A 83 -6.15 -5.37 -18.81
N LYS A 84 -5.21 -6.30 -18.89
CA LYS A 84 -4.61 -6.93 -17.71
C LYS A 84 -3.75 -5.97 -16.89
N MET A 85 -3.23 -4.91 -17.53
CA MET A 85 -2.39 -3.90 -16.87
C MET A 85 -3.19 -2.81 -16.17
N LEU A 86 -4.50 -2.70 -16.42
CA LEU A 86 -5.31 -1.66 -15.77
C LEU A 86 -5.31 -1.80 -14.25
N ALA A 87 -5.58 -3.00 -13.72
CA ALA A 87 -5.61 -3.23 -12.28
C ALA A 87 -4.27 -2.91 -11.55
N PRO A 88 -3.09 -3.35 -12.03
CA PRO A 88 -1.80 -2.89 -11.50
C PRO A 88 -1.63 -1.38 -11.51
N PHE A 89 -2.02 -0.69 -12.59
CA PHE A 89 -1.92 0.76 -12.66
C PHE A 89 -2.89 1.47 -11.72
N GLU A 90 -4.13 1.03 -11.62
CA GLU A 90 -5.12 1.56 -10.68
C GLU A 90 -4.65 1.41 -9.24
N LYS A 91 -4.05 0.26 -8.90
CA LYS A 91 -3.44 0.04 -7.59
C LYS A 91 -2.29 1.02 -7.31
N LYS A 92 -1.39 1.22 -8.28
CA LYS A 92 -0.27 2.18 -8.16
C LYS A 92 -0.78 3.62 -8.04
N LEU A 93 -1.77 4.00 -8.84
CA LEU A 93 -2.40 5.32 -8.75
C LEU A 93 -2.99 5.57 -7.36
N SER A 94 -3.75 4.62 -6.84
CA SER A 94 -4.32 4.70 -5.48
C SER A 94 -3.25 4.83 -4.40
N MET A 95 -2.12 4.11 -4.53
CA MET A 95 -0.99 4.24 -3.62
C MET A 95 -0.34 5.63 -3.67
N LEU A 96 -0.15 6.18 -4.88
CA LEU A 96 0.43 7.52 -5.07
C LEU A 96 -0.51 8.61 -4.54
N GLN A 97 -1.81 8.49 -4.77
CA GLN A 97 -2.81 9.41 -4.23
C GLN A 97 -2.77 9.44 -2.71
N ARG A 98 -2.74 8.28 -2.05
CA ARG A 98 -2.58 8.19 -0.59
C ARG A 98 -1.26 8.81 -0.11
N GLY A 99 -0.17 8.60 -0.86
CA GLY A 99 1.13 9.21 -0.53
C GLY A 99 1.11 10.73 -0.62
N VAL A 100 0.48 11.29 -1.65
CA VAL A 100 0.30 12.74 -1.80
C VAL A 100 -0.54 13.30 -0.65
N GLU A 101 -1.66 12.64 -0.32
CA GLU A 101 -2.50 13.02 0.82
C GLU A 101 -1.68 13.03 2.12
N GLU A 102 -0.96 11.96 2.41
CA GLU A 102 -0.12 11.87 3.61
C GLU A 102 0.94 12.99 3.66
N MET A 103 1.62 13.27 2.55
CA MET A 103 2.62 14.34 2.51
C MET A 103 1.98 15.72 2.68
N SER A 104 0.81 15.95 2.11
CA SER A 104 0.04 17.19 2.31
C SER A 104 -0.31 17.38 3.77
N LEU A 105 -0.77 16.33 4.45
CA LEU A 105 -1.09 16.36 5.88
C LEU A 105 0.16 16.68 6.73
N ARG A 106 1.29 16.03 6.43
CA ARG A 106 2.58 16.30 7.10
C ARG A 106 3.08 17.74 6.87
N ALA A 107 2.74 18.33 5.72
CA ALA A 107 3.03 19.73 5.40
C ALA A 107 2.05 20.73 6.05
N GLY A 108 1.08 20.24 6.82
CA GLY A 108 0.06 21.08 7.47
C GLY A 108 -1.02 21.60 6.51
N ILE A 109 -1.09 21.06 5.29
CA ILE A 109 -2.14 21.40 4.31
C ILE A 109 -3.41 20.67 4.72
N ARG A 110 -4.38 21.40 5.25
CA ARG A 110 -5.66 20.89 5.75
C ARG A 110 -6.77 21.31 4.78
N GLU A 111 -6.93 20.57 3.70
CA GLU A 111 -8.05 20.77 2.78
C GLU A 111 -9.23 19.89 3.23
N ASN A 112 -10.41 20.51 3.32
CA ASN A 112 -11.74 19.94 3.61
C ASN A 112 -11.76 18.53 4.23
N LEU A 113 -11.94 18.47 5.54
CA LEU A 113 -12.16 17.22 6.30
C LEU A 113 -13.54 16.65 5.97
N SER A 114 -13.65 16.00 4.82
CA SER A 114 -14.84 15.25 4.42
C SER A 114 -14.81 13.84 4.99
N VAL A 115 -15.99 13.26 5.19
CA VAL A 115 -16.10 11.83 5.44
C VAL A 115 -16.18 11.11 4.09
N ASP A 116 -15.19 10.29 3.81
CA ASP A 116 -15.05 9.59 2.54
C ASP A 116 -15.21 8.08 2.69
N ILE A 117 -15.58 7.42 1.60
CA ILE A 117 -15.52 5.95 1.53
C ILE A 117 -14.15 5.56 0.99
N MET A 118 -13.47 4.66 1.71
CA MET A 118 -12.18 4.11 1.29
C MET A 118 -12.22 2.58 1.26
N GLN A 119 -11.32 1.98 0.49
CA GLN A 119 -11.10 0.55 0.48
C GLN A 119 -9.96 0.18 1.43
N LEU A 120 -10.24 -0.73 2.34
CA LEU A 120 -9.23 -1.33 3.22
C LEU A 120 -8.74 -2.62 2.56
N PRO A 121 -7.42 -2.85 2.47
CA PRO A 121 -6.87 -4.11 1.98
C PRO A 121 -7.09 -5.23 2.98
N GLU A 122 -6.97 -6.47 2.52
CA GLU A 122 -6.81 -7.61 3.42
C GLU A 122 -5.47 -7.49 4.16
N LEU A 123 -5.50 -7.71 5.48
CA LEU A 123 -4.32 -7.62 6.34
C LEU A 123 -4.22 -8.83 7.25
N THR A 124 -3.04 -9.42 7.32
CA THR A 124 -2.68 -10.38 8.36
C THR A 124 -1.94 -9.63 9.48
N CYS A 125 -2.42 -9.71 10.71
CA CYS A 125 -1.89 -8.93 11.83
C CYS A 125 -1.58 -9.79 13.04
N CYS A 126 -0.49 -9.44 13.74
CA CYS A 126 -0.36 -9.77 15.16
C CYS A 126 -1.29 -8.84 15.94
N VAL A 127 -2.02 -9.37 16.92
CA VAL A 127 -3.00 -8.62 17.70
C VAL A 127 -2.74 -8.78 19.19
N ARG A 128 -2.79 -7.67 19.95
CA ARG A 128 -2.74 -7.67 21.41
C ARG A 128 -3.86 -6.82 21.98
N THR A 129 -4.57 -7.40 22.93
CA THR A 129 -5.70 -6.75 23.61
C THR A 129 -5.23 -6.04 24.88
N HIS A 130 -5.79 -4.84 25.10
CA HIS A 130 -5.58 -4.03 26.30
C HIS A 130 -6.91 -3.49 26.83
N HIS A 131 -6.94 -3.16 28.14
CA HIS A 131 -8.12 -2.66 28.81
C HIS A 131 -7.80 -1.41 29.63
N GLY A 132 -8.64 -0.39 29.55
CA GLY A 132 -8.67 0.73 30.48
C GLY A 132 -7.44 1.61 30.56
N MET A 133 -6.63 1.66 29.50
CA MET A 133 -5.39 2.44 29.50
C MET A 133 -5.62 3.92 29.18
N THR A 134 -4.79 4.77 29.77
CA THR A 134 -4.64 6.17 29.35
C THR A 134 -4.03 6.28 27.97
N VAL A 135 -4.11 7.45 27.34
CA VAL A 135 -3.49 7.69 26.02
C VAL A 135 -1.98 7.42 26.05
N ALA A 136 -1.27 7.85 27.10
CA ALA A 136 0.16 7.63 27.25
C ALA A 136 0.51 6.14 27.35
N GLU A 137 -0.15 5.40 28.24
CA GLU A 137 0.02 3.95 28.41
C GLU A 137 -0.30 3.19 27.11
N LYS A 138 -1.25 3.69 26.33
CA LYS A 138 -1.58 3.11 25.03
C LYS A 138 -0.41 3.19 24.07
N TYR A 139 0.33 4.29 24.03
CA TYR A 139 1.52 4.41 23.19
C TYR A 139 2.65 3.50 23.65
N ASP A 140 2.92 3.44 24.94
CA ASP A 140 3.93 2.53 25.49
C ASP A 140 3.60 1.07 25.13
N ALA A 141 2.35 0.66 25.29
CA ALA A 141 1.88 -0.67 24.91
C ALA A 141 2.04 -0.96 23.40
N MET A 142 1.85 0.04 22.55
CA MET A 142 2.08 -0.09 21.11
C MET A 142 3.56 -0.30 20.79
N TYR A 143 4.46 0.48 21.42
CA TYR A 143 5.90 0.34 21.25
C TYR A 143 6.41 -1.02 21.75
N ASP A 144 5.98 -1.44 22.92
CA ASP A 144 6.38 -2.72 23.51
C ASP A 144 5.95 -3.89 22.62
N PHE A 145 4.74 -3.82 22.08
CA PHE A 145 4.25 -4.87 21.20
C PHE A 145 4.96 -4.88 19.85
N TYR A 146 5.26 -3.70 19.30
CA TYR A 146 6.04 -3.59 18.08
C TYR A 146 7.45 -4.16 18.27
N HIS A 147 8.12 -3.80 19.36
CA HIS A 147 9.43 -4.34 19.72
C HIS A 147 9.40 -5.86 19.88
N GLU A 148 8.35 -6.41 20.48
CA GLU A 148 8.21 -7.86 20.64
C GLU A 148 8.06 -8.57 19.28
N CYS A 149 7.24 -8.04 18.37
CA CYS A 149 7.08 -8.60 17.02
C CYS A 149 8.41 -8.64 16.26
N VAL A 150 9.20 -7.58 16.36
CA VAL A 150 10.55 -7.50 15.77
C VAL A 150 11.50 -8.50 16.43
N SER A 151 11.49 -8.59 17.76
CA SER A 151 12.36 -9.49 18.54
C SER A 151 12.07 -10.97 18.27
N LYS A 152 10.81 -11.30 17.97
CA LYS A 152 10.38 -12.64 17.52
C LYS A 152 10.72 -12.94 16.05
N GLY A 153 11.30 -11.99 15.33
CA GLY A 153 11.71 -12.15 13.94
C GLY A 153 10.56 -12.14 12.94
N TYR A 154 9.39 -11.58 13.30
CA TYR A 154 8.29 -11.45 12.34
C TYR A 154 8.63 -10.43 11.25
N THR A 155 8.24 -10.72 10.02
CA THR A 155 8.41 -9.77 8.91
C THR A 155 7.20 -8.83 8.88
N LEU A 156 7.44 -7.55 9.18
CA LEU A 156 6.40 -6.54 9.23
C LEU A 156 5.84 -6.24 7.84
N GLY A 157 4.55 -5.96 7.78
CA GLY A 157 3.85 -5.51 6.58
C GLY A 157 4.20 -4.05 6.23
N LYS A 158 3.78 -3.62 5.05
CA LYS A 158 3.98 -2.24 4.58
C LYS A 158 2.90 -1.27 5.07
N GLU A 159 1.74 -1.80 5.45
CA GLU A 159 0.65 -0.99 5.99
C GLU A 159 0.96 -0.56 7.43
N PRO A 160 0.52 0.65 7.85
CA PRO A 160 0.77 1.12 9.20
C PRO A 160 0.07 0.26 10.25
N LEU A 161 0.64 0.20 11.45
CA LEU A 161 -0.07 -0.34 12.58
C LEU A 161 -1.34 0.47 12.87
N PHE A 162 -2.36 -0.18 13.41
CA PHE A 162 -3.61 0.49 13.79
C PHE A 162 -4.14 -0.07 15.12
N THR A 163 -5.05 0.68 15.74
CA THR A 163 -5.80 0.18 16.89
C THR A 163 -7.26 -0.01 16.53
N ILE A 164 -7.87 -1.02 17.12
CA ILE A 164 -9.32 -1.28 17.08
C ILE A 164 -9.88 -0.91 18.43
N ASN A 165 -10.98 -0.17 18.45
CA ASN A 165 -11.71 0.18 19.66
C ASN A 165 -13.01 -0.60 19.70
N GLU A 166 -13.24 -1.37 20.77
CA GLU A 166 -14.52 -2.10 20.98
C GLU A 166 -15.63 -1.17 21.52
N ARG A 167 -15.70 0.04 20.97
CA ARG A 167 -16.74 1.03 21.31
C ARG A 167 -17.71 1.19 20.16
N THR A 168 -18.99 1.29 20.47
CA THR A 168 -20.07 1.54 19.50
C THR A 168 -21.03 2.64 19.93
N ASP A 169 -20.84 3.21 21.11
CA ASP A 169 -21.68 4.27 21.68
C ASP A 169 -21.82 5.51 20.80
N TYR A 170 -20.78 5.87 20.06
CA TYR A 170 -20.81 6.98 19.08
C TYR A 170 -21.79 6.71 17.91
N LEU A 171 -22.03 5.45 17.55
CA LEU A 171 -23.02 5.09 16.53
C LEU A 171 -24.44 5.43 16.97
N GLU A 172 -24.69 5.44 18.27
CA GLU A 172 -25.95 5.83 18.88
C GLU A 172 -26.03 7.33 19.17
N GLY A 173 -24.98 8.10 18.86
CA GLY A 173 -24.89 9.53 19.13
C GLY A 173 -24.57 9.86 20.58
N ARG A 174 -24.02 8.90 21.33
CA ARG A 174 -23.61 9.03 22.73
C ARG A 174 -22.10 8.83 22.85
N LEU A 175 -21.52 9.37 23.92
CA LEU A 175 -20.14 9.13 24.30
C LEU A 175 -20.10 8.55 25.70
N ASN A 176 -19.61 7.35 25.83
CA ASN A 176 -19.32 6.72 27.11
C ASN A 176 -17.85 6.96 27.47
N LYS A 177 -17.57 7.47 28.65
CA LYS A 177 -16.23 7.72 29.19
C LYS A 177 -15.66 6.54 29.98
N ASP A 178 -16.42 5.47 30.09
CA ASP A 178 -15.95 4.28 30.81
C ASP A 178 -14.76 3.63 30.10
N PRO A 179 -13.88 2.95 30.86
CA PRO A 179 -12.79 2.19 30.30
C PRO A 179 -13.28 1.22 29.21
N TYR A 180 -12.58 1.16 28.10
CA TYR A 180 -12.94 0.31 26.97
C TYR A 180 -11.79 -0.61 26.57
N THR A 181 -12.14 -1.69 25.89
CA THR A 181 -11.17 -2.60 25.30
C THR A 181 -10.67 -2.05 23.97
N PHE A 182 -9.38 -2.10 23.76
CA PHE A 182 -8.78 -1.84 22.46
C PHE A 182 -7.74 -2.90 22.10
N HIS A 183 -7.50 -3.05 20.80
CA HIS A 183 -6.53 -3.99 20.28
C HIS A 183 -5.48 -3.22 19.48
N VAL A 184 -4.21 -3.52 19.74
CA VAL A 184 -3.10 -3.08 18.89
C VAL A 184 -2.92 -4.12 17.81
N CYS A 185 -2.98 -3.71 16.55
CA CYS A 185 -2.87 -4.56 15.37
C CYS A 185 -1.62 -4.16 14.59
N ILE A 186 -0.67 -5.09 14.48
CA ILE A 186 0.59 -4.89 13.73
C ILE A 186 0.55 -5.77 12.49
N PRO A 187 0.46 -5.17 11.27
CA PRO A 187 0.47 -5.92 10.03
C PRO A 187 1.79 -6.69 9.84
N VAL A 188 1.69 -7.94 9.41
CA VAL A 188 2.83 -8.82 9.13
C VAL A 188 2.66 -9.48 7.76
N VAL A 189 3.77 -9.90 7.15
CA VAL A 189 3.73 -10.62 5.87
C VAL A 189 3.12 -12.00 6.09
N SER A 190 2.00 -12.29 5.42
CA SER A 190 1.17 -13.49 5.64
C SER A 190 1.94 -14.80 5.57
N SER A 191 2.90 -14.94 4.63
CA SER A 191 3.72 -16.16 4.47
C SER A 191 4.69 -16.41 5.64
N LYS A 192 4.87 -15.45 6.54
CA LYS A 192 5.76 -15.50 7.72
C LYS A 192 5.03 -15.09 9.00
N ALA A 193 3.71 -15.10 8.98
CA ALA A 193 2.88 -14.76 10.11
C ALA A 193 2.91 -15.89 11.17
N PRO A 194 2.79 -15.57 12.47
CA PRO A 194 2.60 -16.57 13.50
C PRO A 194 1.24 -17.28 13.36
N ALA A 195 1.10 -18.46 13.96
CA ALA A 195 -0.10 -19.28 13.83
C ALA A 195 -1.36 -18.64 14.44
N ASP A 196 -1.18 -17.71 15.37
CA ASP A 196 -2.23 -16.94 16.05
C ASP A 196 -2.50 -15.57 15.40
N ALA A 197 -1.91 -15.29 14.24
CA ALA A 197 -2.18 -14.07 13.50
C ALA A 197 -3.65 -14.00 13.04
N VAL A 198 -4.21 -12.81 13.11
CA VAL A 198 -5.61 -12.52 12.73
C VAL A 198 -5.65 -11.97 11.32
N ILE A 199 -6.55 -12.49 10.49
CA ILE A 199 -6.79 -11.98 9.15
C ILE A 199 -7.96 -11.00 9.20
N PHE A 200 -7.72 -9.77 8.78
CA PHE A 200 -8.74 -8.75 8.56
C PHE A 200 -9.05 -8.73 7.06
N PRO A 201 -10.27 -9.11 6.64
CA PRO A 201 -10.62 -9.13 5.23
C PRO A 201 -10.63 -7.72 4.61
N ALA A 202 -10.43 -7.65 3.31
CA ALA A 202 -10.64 -6.42 2.56
C ALA A 202 -12.10 -5.98 2.68
N CYS A 203 -12.34 -4.67 2.86
CA CYS A 203 -13.69 -4.14 2.99
C CYS A 203 -13.75 -2.65 2.65
N SER A 204 -14.95 -2.16 2.35
CA SER A 204 -15.24 -0.72 2.31
C SER A 204 -15.30 -0.15 3.73
N ALA A 205 -14.91 1.11 3.89
CA ALA A 205 -14.99 1.79 5.17
C ALA A 205 -15.30 3.28 5.00
N LEU A 206 -16.07 3.85 5.91
CA LEU A 206 -16.11 5.29 6.11
C LEU A 206 -14.85 5.74 6.81
N SER A 207 -14.29 6.88 6.40
CA SER A 207 -13.12 7.44 7.03
C SER A 207 -13.21 8.94 7.19
N VAL A 208 -12.59 9.46 8.24
CA VAL A 208 -12.39 10.89 8.48
C VAL A 208 -10.99 11.11 9.03
N LEU A 209 -10.38 12.23 8.68
CA LEU A 209 -9.11 12.65 9.27
C LEU A 209 -9.41 13.42 10.57
N TYR A 210 -8.59 13.15 11.58
CA TYR A 210 -8.59 13.89 12.83
C TYR A 210 -7.21 14.51 13.06
N PHE A 211 -7.18 15.77 13.47
CA PHE A 211 -5.96 16.52 13.79
C PHE A 211 -5.95 16.96 15.23
N GLY A 212 -4.76 16.95 15.84
CA GLY A 212 -4.52 17.42 17.19
C GLY A 212 -4.31 16.31 18.22
N ASN A 213 -4.27 16.70 19.46
CA ASN A 213 -3.83 15.94 20.63
C ASN A 213 -4.82 14.88 21.16
N TYR A 214 -5.81 14.49 20.39
CA TYR A 214 -6.87 13.56 20.76
C TYR A 214 -7.89 14.05 21.79
N SER A 215 -7.83 15.31 22.24
CA SER A 215 -8.78 15.86 23.22
C SER A 215 -10.23 15.82 22.72
N ASP A 216 -10.43 16.04 21.42
CA ASP A 216 -11.73 16.11 20.76
C ASP A 216 -11.99 14.96 19.76
N ILE A 217 -11.22 13.88 19.82
CA ILE A 217 -11.33 12.74 18.90
C ILE A 217 -12.75 12.14 18.91
N ASP A 218 -13.45 12.25 20.02
CA ASP A 218 -14.82 11.77 20.16
C ASP A 218 -15.79 12.47 19.20
N ASN A 219 -15.58 13.75 18.91
CA ASN A 219 -16.39 14.49 17.93
C ASN A 219 -16.24 13.94 16.49
N ALA A 220 -15.03 13.50 16.14
CA ALA A 220 -14.79 12.86 14.85
C ALA A 220 -15.49 11.48 14.78
N TRP A 221 -15.51 10.72 15.87
CA TRP A 221 -16.28 9.47 15.95
C TRP A 221 -17.79 9.69 15.83
N LEU A 222 -18.33 10.70 16.51
CA LEU A 222 -19.75 11.08 16.38
C LEU A 222 -20.09 11.48 14.94
N THR A 223 -19.16 12.14 14.24
CA THR A 223 -19.33 12.51 12.83
C THR A 223 -19.41 11.25 11.95
N LEU A 224 -18.49 10.28 12.11
CA LEU A 224 -18.58 9.01 11.39
C LEU A 224 -19.87 8.26 11.66
N GLY A 225 -20.30 8.20 12.93
CA GLY A 225 -21.56 7.55 13.31
C GLY A 225 -22.80 8.24 12.69
N ARG A 226 -22.80 9.56 12.60
CA ARG A 226 -23.85 10.32 11.92
C ARG A 226 -23.89 10.04 10.43
N GLU A 227 -22.73 10.15 9.76
CA GLU A 227 -22.62 9.86 8.32
C GLU A 227 -23.03 8.43 7.96
N ALA A 228 -22.67 7.45 8.78
CA ALA A 228 -23.11 6.07 8.58
C ALA A 228 -24.64 5.95 8.59
N ARG A 229 -25.31 6.62 9.54
CA ARG A 229 -26.77 6.64 9.61
C ARG A 229 -27.41 7.37 8.42
N GLU A 230 -26.89 8.56 8.09
CA GLU A 230 -27.43 9.39 6.98
C GLU A 230 -27.31 8.72 5.63
N ARG A 231 -26.20 7.97 5.42
CA ARG A 231 -25.97 7.20 4.19
C ARG A 231 -26.56 5.79 4.23
N ASN A 232 -27.26 5.41 5.31
CA ASN A 232 -27.84 4.09 5.52
C ASN A 232 -26.82 2.93 5.39
N LEU A 233 -25.60 3.15 5.88
CA LEU A 233 -24.51 2.17 5.87
C LEU A 233 -24.49 1.40 7.19
N LYS A 234 -24.26 0.08 7.13
CA LYS A 234 -24.12 -0.76 8.32
C LYS A 234 -22.65 -0.95 8.69
N PRO A 235 -22.29 -0.76 9.97
CA PRO A 235 -20.96 -1.15 10.46
C PRO A 235 -20.71 -2.64 10.23
N ALA A 236 -19.53 -2.97 9.67
CA ALA A 236 -19.07 -4.34 9.42
C ALA A 236 -17.97 -4.78 10.40
N GLY A 237 -17.83 -4.10 11.52
CA GLY A 237 -16.84 -4.37 12.55
C GLY A 237 -16.58 -3.16 13.44
N TYR A 238 -15.59 -3.28 14.30
CA TYR A 238 -15.21 -2.21 15.20
C TYR A 238 -14.39 -1.12 14.49
N PRO A 239 -14.49 0.14 14.99
CA PRO A 239 -13.74 1.26 14.47
C PRO A 239 -12.23 1.06 14.64
N ARG A 240 -11.47 1.60 13.68
CA ARG A 240 -10.00 1.55 13.66
C ARG A 240 -9.42 2.95 13.69
N VAL A 241 -8.29 3.11 14.37
CA VAL A 241 -7.48 4.36 14.35
C VAL A 241 -6.14 4.04 13.70
N LEU A 242 -5.86 4.70 12.59
CA LEU A 242 -4.59 4.63 11.87
C LEU A 242 -3.83 5.94 12.13
N GLY A 243 -2.66 5.85 12.76
CA GLY A 243 -1.82 7.03 12.97
C GLY A 243 -1.03 7.37 11.71
N ILE A 244 -1.26 8.57 11.17
CA ILE A 244 -0.52 9.11 10.01
C ILE A 244 0.68 9.92 10.50
N VAL A 245 0.43 10.87 11.39
CA VAL A 245 1.45 11.60 12.13
C VAL A 245 1.19 11.35 13.60
N ALA A 246 2.03 10.54 14.23
CA ALA A 246 1.77 10.04 15.57
C ALA A 246 3.08 9.96 16.37
N PRO A 247 3.02 9.93 17.72
CA PRO A 247 4.20 9.90 18.59
C PRO A 247 5.20 8.80 18.24
N TYR A 248 4.72 7.65 17.76
CA TYR A 248 5.56 6.49 17.43
C TYR A 248 6.29 6.59 16.08
N THR A 249 6.31 7.73 15.40
CA THR A 249 7.06 7.92 14.15
C THR A 249 8.53 8.30 14.37
N GLY A 250 9.04 8.15 15.58
CA GLY A 250 10.49 8.19 15.89
C GLY A 250 11.07 9.57 16.18
N ARG A 251 10.24 10.62 16.35
CA ARG A 251 10.64 11.96 16.77
C ARG A 251 9.63 12.55 17.74
N GLU A 252 10.05 13.43 18.63
CA GLU A 252 9.13 14.31 19.32
C GLU A 252 8.40 15.17 18.29
N ILE A 253 7.10 14.98 18.20
CA ILE A 253 6.21 15.74 17.33
C ILE A 253 5.26 16.50 18.24
N ASP A 254 5.09 17.79 17.97
CA ASP A 254 4.08 18.61 18.65
C ASP A 254 2.71 17.88 18.56
N PRO A 255 2.04 17.61 19.69
CA PRO A 255 0.73 16.96 19.69
C PRO A 255 -0.34 17.64 18.82
N GLU A 256 -0.24 18.94 18.63
CA GLU A 256 -1.14 19.68 17.73
C GLU A 256 -0.96 19.34 16.24
N LEU A 257 0.19 18.73 15.90
CA LEU A 257 0.47 18.24 14.55
C LEU A 257 0.08 16.77 14.34
N TYR A 258 -0.42 16.09 15.37
CA TYR A 258 -0.88 14.71 15.20
C TYR A 258 -1.98 14.64 14.15
N CYS A 259 -1.95 13.60 13.36
CA CYS A 259 -2.97 13.29 12.38
C CYS A 259 -3.28 11.80 12.43
N SER A 260 -4.53 11.47 12.63
CA SER A 260 -5.02 10.10 12.60
C SER A 260 -6.18 9.96 11.62
N ARG A 261 -6.24 8.85 10.94
CA ARG A 261 -7.40 8.46 10.15
C ARG A 261 -8.28 7.57 11.03
N LEU A 262 -9.50 8.02 11.28
CA LEU A 262 -10.54 7.24 11.93
C LEU A 262 -11.31 6.49 10.86
N VAL A 263 -11.50 5.20 11.06
CA VAL A 263 -12.04 4.32 10.03
C VAL A 263 -13.13 3.43 10.63
N LEU A 264 -14.29 3.42 10.00
CA LEU A 264 -15.42 2.56 10.33
C LEU A 264 -15.67 1.59 9.17
N PRO A 265 -15.30 0.29 9.28
CA PRO A 265 -15.68 -0.71 8.31
C PRO A 265 -17.18 -0.74 8.10
N ILE A 266 -17.63 -0.85 6.85
CA ILE A 266 -19.05 -0.83 6.47
C ILE A 266 -19.39 -1.94 5.49
N THR A 267 -20.67 -2.32 5.47
CA THR A 267 -21.30 -3.05 4.37
C THR A 267 -22.38 -2.17 3.76
N GLU A 268 -22.49 -2.21 2.44
CA GLU A 268 -23.66 -1.63 1.77
C GLU A 268 -24.90 -2.44 2.16
N GLN A 269 -26.04 -1.77 2.31
CA GLN A 269 -27.31 -2.47 2.42
C GLN A 269 -27.75 -2.86 1.02
N ASP A 270 -28.02 -4.15 0.80
CA ASP A 270 -28.72 -4.64 -0.39
C ASP A 270 -30.13 -4.01 -0.52
#